data_9d1553693c62f8a5ff23ff805778accb
#
_entry.id   9d1553693c62f8a5ff23ff805778accb
#
_cell.length_a   1.000
_cell.length_b   1.000
_cell.length_c   1.000
_cell.angle_alpha   90.00
_cell.angle_beta   90.00
_cell.angle_gamma   90.00
#
_symmetry.space_group_name_H-M   'P 1'
#
loop_
_entity.id
_entity.type
_entity.pdbx_description
1 polymer ?
#
loop_
_entity_poly.entity_id
_entity_poly.type
_entity_poly.pdbx_seq_one_letter_code
_entity_poly.pdbx_strand_id
1 'polypeptide(L)'
;MPTVATLDLSAHCVTACWLGDIPHFALADGSVHRLDHGHKTVDAHDGLLAAVPSLDGRTLLTGGEDGKVLALAPDGTVGAIGEIGRKWVNALAAGPQGAVAWASGRTAYVRLPDGKLRELQHSRTVEAVAFAPKGLRIAVARYNGATLHFPAAEGKPVELEWAGAHTMITFSPDGQFLVTAMQENALHGWKLVDGKHIRMSGYPAKVKSLSWGPKGRWLASSGAPAAIVWPFQTKDGPMGKAPLELGTRGDAMVTAVSFHPAEEIVAIGYADGMVLAARCADQKEVLLRRSGQGAVSSMAWDRQGRRLAFGTEAGDCGVVDISG
;
A
#
# COMPACT_ATOMS: atom_id res chain seq x y z
N MET A 1 13.53 -6.37 -24.69
CA MET A 1 12.09 -6.35 -24.32
C MET A 1 11.95 -6.88 -22.91
N PRO A 2 11.04 -6.36 -22.09
CA PRO A 2 10.83 -6.91 -20.75
C PRO A 2 10.51 -8.42 -20.81
N THR A 3 11.13 -9.18 -19.92
CA THR A 3 10.84 -10.62 -19.78
C THR A 3 9.80 -10.77 -18.69
N VAL A 4 8.73 -11.53 -18.95
CA VAL A 4 7.64 -11.75 -17.99
C VAL A 4 7.60 -13.23 -17.63
N ALA A 5 7.80 -13.52 -16.34
CA ALA A 5 7.57 -14.83 -15.76
C ALA A 5 6.24 -14.79 -15.00
N THR A 6 5.27 -15.63 -15.38
CA THR A 6 3.94 -15.69 -14.76
C THR A 6 3.71 -17.01 -14.03
N LEU A 7 2.86 -16.97 -13.02
CA LEU A 7 2.41 -18.09 -12.22
C LEU A 7 0.93 -17.89 -11.90
N ASP A 8 0.09 -18.86 -12.27
CA ASP A 8 -1.32 -18.89 -11.91
C ASP A 8 -1.45 -19.50 -10.51
N LEU A 9 -1.87 -18.68 -9.54
CA LEU A 9 -2.04 -19.05 -8.14
C LEU A 9 -3.52 -19.18 -7.75
N SER A 10 -4.44 -18.91 -8.69
CA SER A 10 -5.90 -19.17 -8.58
C SER A 10 -6.64 -18.46 -7.44
N ALA A 11 -6.01 -17.53 -6.72
CA ALA A 11 -6.64 -16.75 -5.65
C ALA A 11 -6.21 -15.27 -5.73
N HIS A 12 -7.06 -14.36 -5.25
CA HIS A 12 -6.81 -12.91 -5.27
C HIS A 12 -5.47 -12.56 -4.61
N CYS A 13 -4.59 -11.89 -5.33
CA CYS A 13 -3.32 -11.41 -4.80
C CYS A 13 -3.55 -10.13 -3.97
N VAL A 14 -3.48 -10.25 -2.66
CA VAL A 14 -3.61 -9.13 -1.71
C VAL A 14 -2.35 -8.25 -1.77
N THR A 15 -1.17 -8.88 -1.82
CA THR A 15 0.09 -8.15 -1.86
C THR A 15 1.15 -8.91 -2.66
N ALA A 16 1.72 -8.23 -3.67
CA ALA A 16 2.98 -8.61 -4.30
C ALA A 16 4.10 -7.75 -3.70
N CYS A 17 5.19 -8.34 -3.25
CA CYS A 17 6.30 -7.62 -2.62
C CYS A 17 7.65 -8.34 -2.78
N TRP A 18 8.68 -7.71 -2.30
CA TRP A 18 10.05 -8.24 -2.29
C TRP A 18 10.55 -8.36 -0.85
N LEU A 19 11.08 -9.54 -0.50
CA LEU A 19 11.88 -9.72 0.71
C LEU A 19 13.33 -9.98 0.30
N GLY A 20 14.18 -8.98 0.47
CA GLY A 20 15.47 -8.96 -0.21
C GLY A 20 15.27 -8.98 -1.73
N ASP A 21 15.85 -9.98 -2.41
CA ASP A 21 15.75 -10.17 -3.87
C ASP A 21 14.70 -11.21 -4.27
N ILE A 22 13.91 -11.71 -3.35
CA ILE A 22 12.93 -12.78 -3.55
C ILE A 22 11.52 -12.19 -3.63
N PRO A 23 10.79 -12.37 -4.75
CA PRO A 23 9.42 -11.95 -4.87
C PRO A 23 8.48 -12.87 -4.07
N HIS A 24 7.53 -12.25 -3.37
CA HIS A 24 6.50 -12.90 -2.56
C HIS A 24 5.13 -12.42 -2.98
N PHE A 25 4.16 -13.34 -2.96
CA PHE A 25 2.76 -13.09 -3.27
C PHE A 25 1.90 -13.62 -2.14
N ALA A 26 1.23 -12.73 -1.43
CA ALA A 26 0.28 -13.06 -0.37
C ALA A 26 -1.13 -13.07 -0.96
N LEU A 27 -1.84 -14.17 -0.83
CA LEU A 27 -3.14 -14.39 -1.44
C LEU A 27 -4.26 -14.39 -0.42
N ALA A 28 -5.46 -14.04 -0.86
CA ALA A 28 -6.65 -13.96 0.00
C ALA A 28 -7.09 -15.31 0.61
N ASP A 29 -6.68 -16.43 0.02
CA ASP A 29 -6.92 -17.77 0.58
C ASP A 29 -6.06 -18.08 1.83
N GLY A 30 -5.16 -17.18 2.21
CA GLY A 30 -4.28 -17.34 3.37
C GLY A 30 -2.87 -17.81 3.04
N SER A 31 -2.62 -18.20 1.81
CA SER A 31 -1.30 -18.68 1.37
C SER A 31 -0.35 -17.53 1.03
N VAL A 32 0.94 -17.76 1.26
CA VAL A 32 2.03 -16.88 0.82
C VAL A 32 2.99 -17.69 -0.04
N HIS A 33 3.12 -17.26 -1.28
CA HIS A 33 3.98 -17.88 -2.30
C HIS A 33 5.28 -17.12 -2.45
N ARG A 34 6.40 -17.84 -2.59
CA ARG A 34 7.71 -17.26 -2.91
C ARG A 34 8.35 -17.95 -4.11
N LEU A 35 9.06 -17.18 -4.91
CA LEU A 35 9.79 -17.67 -6.08
C LEU A 35 11.31 -17.53 -5.82
N ASP A 36 11.90 -18.55 -5.19
CA ASP A 36 13.33 -18.65 -4.90
C ASP A 36 13.85 -20.00 -5.37
N HIS A 37 14.59 -20.03 -6.48
CA HIS A 37 15.09 -21.26 -7.11
C HIS A 37 14.02 -22.36 -7.25
N GLY A 38 12.77 -21.94 -7.38
CA GLY A 38 11.57 -22.78 -7.40
C GLY A 38 10.40 -22.05 -6.77
N HIS A 39 9.25 -22.72 -6.75
CA HIS A 39 8.03 -22.22 -6.13
C HIS A 39 7.84 -22.88 -4.76
N LYS A 40 7.67 -22.07 -3.71
CA LYS A 40 7.38 -22.55 -2.35
C LYS A 40 6.18 -21.80 -1.78
N THR A 41 5.39 -22.50 -0.99
CA THR A 41 4.15 -21.97 -0.37
C THR A 41 4.20 -22.15 1.14
N VAL A 42 3.63 -21.18 1.85
CA VAL A 42 3.40 -21.19 3.29
C VAL A 42 1.92 -20.89 3.52
N ASP A 43 1.20 -21.78 4.18
CA ASP A 43 -0.17 -21.52 4.63
C ASP A 43 -0.09 -20.71 5.93
N ALA A 44 -0.35 -19.42 5.83
CA ALA A 44 -0.18 -18.47 6.92
C ALA A 44 -1.47 -18.27 7.73
N HIS A 45 -2.62 -18.22 7.04
CA HIS A 45 -3.94 -17.92 7.63
C HIS A 45 -5.05 -18.78 7.00
N ASP A 46 -6.22 -18.85 7.64
CA ASP A 46 -7.44 -19.43 7.05
C ASP A 46 -8.04 -18.52 5.95
N GLY A 47 -7.68 -17.23 5.97
CA GLY A 47 -7.98 -16.20 4.99
C GLY A 47 -7.14 -14.97 5.31
N LEU A 48 -6.45 -14.41 4.30
CA LEU A 48 -5.54 -13.28 4.47
C LEU A 48 -6.21 -11.99 4.01
N LEU A 49 -6.21 -10.97 4.87
CA LEU A 49 -6.86 -9.68 4.62
C LEU A 49 -5.86 -8.54 4.39
N ALA A 50 -4.67 -8.62 4.98
CA ALA A 50 -3.65 -7.58 4.87
C ALA A 50 -2.24 -8.19 4.90
N ALA A 51 -1.34 -7.66 4.06
CA ALA A 51 0.06 -8.01 4.09
C ALA A 51 0.91 -6.80 3.70
N VAL A 52 1.99 -6.56 4.44
CA VAL A 52 2.93 -5.47 4.17
C VAL A 52 4.37 -5.93 4.47
N PRO A 53 5.36 -5.60 3.63
CA PRO A 53 6.75 -5.87 3.98
C PRO A 53 7.19 -4.99 5.15
N SER A 54 8.08 -5.50 6.00
CA SER A 54 8.78 -4.72 7.02
C SER A 54 9.62 -3.62 6.36
N LEU A 55 9.90 -2.53 7.08
CA LEU A 55 10.65 -1.39 6.54
C LEU A 55 12.08 -1.76 6.10
N ASP A 56 12.67 -2.80 6.68
CA ASP A 56 13.98 -3.33 6.29
C ASP A 56 13.92 -4.33 5.13
N GLY A 57 12.70 -4.70 4.68
CA GLY A 57 12.47 -5.66 3.60
C GLY A 57 12.88 -7.09 3.93
N ARG A 58 12.97 -7.45 5.21
CA ARG A 58 13.40 -8.78 5.66
C ARG A 58 12.28 -9.71 6.08
N THR A 59 11.08 -9.18 6.34
CA THR A 59 9.92 -9.98 6.72
C THR A 59 8.68 -9.47 6.03
N LEU A 60 7.73 -10.36 5.79
CA LEU A 60 6.37 -10.02 5.40
C LEU A 60 5.47 -10.13 6.64
N LEU A 61 4.87 -9.01 7.01
CA LEU A 61 3.85 -8.98 8.05
C LEU A 61 2.50 -9.32 7.41
N THR A 62 1.72 -10.20 8.03
CA THR A 62 0.40 -10.63 7.51
C THR A 62 -0.64 -10.59 8.61
N GLY A 63 -1.88 -10.31 8.22
CA GLY A 63 -3.06 -10.31 9.10
C GLY A 63 -4.22 -11.03 8.43
N GLY A 64 -4.90 -11.89 9.17
CA GLY A 64 -5.93 -12.77 8.65
C GLY A 64 -7.29 -12.65 9.34
N GLU A 65 -8.25 -13.42 8.83
CA GLU A 65 -9.59 -13.58 9.40
C GLU A 65 -9.56 -14.35 10.72
N ASP A 66 -8.51 -15.12 10.94
CA ASP A 66 -8.25 -15.90 12.16
C ASP A 66 -7.83 -15.03 13.36
N GLY A 67 -7.63 -13.71 13.14
CA GLY A 67 -7.23 -12.75 14.16
C GLY A 67 -5.76 -12.76 14.52
N LYS A 68 -4.94 -13.47 13.76
CA LYS A 68 -3.49 -13.51 13.97
C LYS A 68 -2.79 -12.42 13.16
N VAL A 69 -1.69 -11.94 13.73
CA VAL A 69 -0.69 -11.13 13.03
C VAL A 69 0.61 -11.90 13.05
N LEU A 70 1.12 -12.21 11.87
CA LEU A 70 2.32 -13.05 11.70
C LEU A 70 3.43 -12.27 10.99
N ALA A 71 4.67 -12.71 11.18
CA ALA A 71 5.84 -12.28 10.44
C ALA A 71 6.46 -13.49 9.73
N LEU A 72 6.54 -13.42 8.41
CA LEU A 72 7.15 -14.45 7.58
C LEU A 72 8.54 -13.99 7.15
N ALA A 73 9.56 -14.81 7.44
CA ALA A 73 10.92 -14.59 6.96
C ALA A 73 11.08 -15.12 5.51
N PRO A 74 12.13 -14.68 4.77
CA PRO A 74 12.37 -15.12 3.39
C PRO A 74 12.56 -16.63 3.23
N ASP A 75 13.00 -17.33 4.27
CA ASP A 75 13.15 -18.79 4.28
C ASP A 75 11.82 -19.55 4.46
N GLY A 76 10.73 -18.83 4.79
CA GLY A 76 9.41 -19.37 5.06
C GLY A 76 9.13 -19.60 6.55
N THR A 77 10.05 -19.25 7.43
CA THR A 77 9.82 -19.30 8.88
C THR A 77 8.73 -18.31 9.28
N VAL A 78 7.77 -18.75 10.08
CA VAL A 78 6.63 -17.96 10.56
C VAL A 78 6.79 -17.69 12.05
N GLY A 79 6.71 -16.41 12.44
CA GLY A 79 6.71 -15.96 13.82
C GLY A 79 5.42 -15.23 14.17
N ALA A 80 4.88 -15.45 15.38
CA ALA A 80 3.71 -14.72 15.87
C ALA A 80 4.10 -13.32 16.35
N ILE A 81 3.34 -12.30 15.89
CA ILE A 81 3.46 -10.90 16.33
C ILE A 81 2.37 -10.56 17.34
N GLY A 82 1.15 -11.01 17.09
CA GLY A 82 0.00 -10.77 17.96
C GLY A 82 -1.20 -11.65 17.57
N GLU A 83 -2.15 -11.75 18.50
CA GLU A 83 -3.40 -12.44 18.31
C GLU A 83 -4.52 -11.71 19.07
N ILE A 84 -5.67 -11.54 18.43
CA ILE A 84 -6.82 -10.81 18.97
C ILE A 84 -8.09 -11.68 19.03
N GLY A 85 -7.92 -13.00 19.07
CA GLY A 85 -8.99 -13.97 18.98
C GLY A 85 -9.62 -14.01 17.58
N ARG A 86 -10.81 -14.56 17.45
CA ARG A 86 -11.50 -14.71 16.14
C ARG A 86 -12.08 -13.39 15.63
N LYS A 87 -11.22 -12.39 15.40
CA LYS A 87 -11.58 -11.07 14.84
C LYS A 87 -10.68 -10.77 13.67
N TRP A 88 -11.23 -10.26 12.60
CA TRP A 88 -10.51 -9.93 11.38
C TRP A 88 -9.46 -8.84 11.59
N VAL A 89 -8.24 -9.09 11.14
CA VAL A 89 -7.18 -8.09 11.04
C VAL A 89 -7.26 -7.46 9.66
N ASN A 90 -7.99 -6.35 9.54
CA ASN A 90 -8.32 -5.72 8.26
C ASN A 90 -7.30 -4.66 7.79
N ALA A 91 -6.41 -4.22 8.66
CA ALA A 91 -5.38 -3.24 8.32
C ALA A 91 -4.08 -3.54 9.06
N LEU A 92 -2.95 -3.28 8.41
CA LEU A 92 -1.62 -3.59 8.91
C LEU A 92 -0.61 -2.53 8.45
N ALA A 93 0.33 -2.16 9.29
CA ALA A 93 1.43 -1.27 8.95
C ALA A 93 2.74 -1.69 9.63
N ALA A 94 3.82 -1.67 8.86
CA ALA A 94 5.17 -1.77 9.37
C ALA A 94 5.66 -0.40 9.87
N GLY A 95 6.24 -0.35 11.04
CA GLY A 95 6.76 0.85 11.67
C GLY A 95 8.27 0.84 11.88
N PRO A 96 8.83 1.98 12.30
CA PRO A 96 10.26 2.10 12.57
C PRO A 96 10.68 1.17 13.71
N GLN A 97 11.95 0.70 13.63
CA GLN A 97 12.57 -0.17 14.64
C GLN A 97 11.82 -1.49 14.92
N GLY A 98 11.08 -1.99 13.93
CA GLY A 98 10.30 -3.22 14.06
C GLY A 98 8.95 -3.05 14.79
N ALA A 99 8.47 -1.83 14.99
CA ALA A 99 7.12 -1.59 15.45
C ALA A 99 6.10 -2.10 14.41
N VAL A 100 4.98 -2.65 14.88
CA VAL A 100 3.91 -3.15 14.02
C VAL A 100 2.58 -2.58 14.52
N ALA A 101 1.75 -2.10 13.59
CA ALA A 101 0.38 -1.71 13.91
C ALA A 101 -0.61 -2.51 13.08
N TRP A 102 -1.75 -2.83 13.68
CA TRP A 102 -2.86 -3.49 13.01
C TRP A 102 -4.20 -2.97 13.52
N ALA A 103 -5.27 -3.28 12.81
CA ALA A 103 -6.60 -2.87 13.22
C ALA A 103 -7.59 -4.02 13.14
N SER A 104 -8.57 -4.00 14.05
CA SER A 104 -9.73 -4.87 14.08
C SER A 104 -10.92 -4.12 14.66
N GLY A 105 -11.99 -4.01 13.88
CA GLY A 105 -13.18 -3.29 14.28
C GLY A 105 -12.86 -1.84 14.64
N ARG A 106 -13.08 -1.46 15.90
CA ARG A 106 -12.85 -0.09 16.40
C ARG A 106 -11.55 0.10 17.17
N THR A 107 -10.65 -0.88 17.12
CA THR A 107 -9.39 -0.82 17.85
C THR A 107 -8.21 -0.86 16.89
N ALA A 108 -7.30 0.07 17.00
CA ALA A 108 -5.96 -0.04 16.46
C ALA A 108 -5.01 -0.54 17.55
N TYR A 109 -4.20 -1.50 17.22
CA TYR A 109 -3.19 -2.10 18.09
C TYR A 109 -1.80 -1.67 17.62
N VAL A 110 -0.91 -1.36 18.54
CA VAL A 110 0.47 -1.00 18.22
C VAL A 110 1.42 -1.79 19.12
N ARG A 111 2.19 -2.69 18.51
CA ARG A 111 3.31 -3.35 19.17
C ARG A 111 4.55 -2.48 19.00
N LEU A 112 5.04 -1.97 20.11
CA LEU A 112 6.24 -1.12 20.16
C LEU A 112 7.51 -1.94 19.99
N PRO A 113 8.68 -1.31 19.69
CA PRO A 113 9.97 -2.01 19.58
C PRO A 113 10.38 -2.78 20.82
N ASP A 114 9.98 -2.34 22.01
CA ASP A 114 10.22 -3.01 23.30
C ASP A 114 9.26 -4.17 23.58
N GLY A 115 8.38 -4.49 22.61
CA GLY A 115 7.39 -5.57 22.70
C GLY A 115 6.09 -5.18 23.38
N LYS A 116 5.98 -4.00 24.00
CA LYS A 116 4.75 -3.55 24.62
C LYS A 116 3.64 -3.34 23.60
N LEU A 117 2.44 -3.81 23.94
CA LEU A 117 1.24 -3.59 23.15
C LEU A 117 0.47 -2.37 23.66
N ARG A 118 0.01 -1.53 22.75
CA ARG A 118 -0.91 -0.42 23.00
C ARG A 118 -2.20 -0.66 22.24
N GLU A 119 -3.32 -0.48 22.92
CA GLU A 119 -4.67 -0.53 22.34
C GLU A 119 -5.22 0.88 22.25
N LEU A 120 -5.56 1.30 21.03
CA LEU A 120 -6.06 2.62 20.70
C LEU A 120 -7.53 2.47 20.30
N GLN A 121 -8.42 2.79 21.22
CA GLN A 121 -9.87 2.66 21.04
C GLN A 121 -10.41 3.86 20.26
N HIS A 122 -11.30 3.59 19.30
CA HIS A 122 -11.96 4.60 18.49
C HIS A 122 -13.50 4.48 18.59
N SER A 123 -14.19 5.57 18.36
CA SER A 123 -15.66 5.60 18.34
C SER A 123 -16.24 4.97 17.06
N ARG A 124 -15.45 4.86 16.01
CA ARG A 124 -15.82 4.32 14.69
C ARG A 124 -14.83 3.22 14.27
N THR A 125 -15.23 2.42 13.28
CA THR A 125 -14.37 1.39 12.69
C THR A 125 -13.07 2.02 12.19
N VAL A 126 -11.96 1.34 12.45
CA VAL A 126 -10.64 1.66 11.92
C VAL A 126 -10.49 0.98 10.57
N GLU A 127 -10.34 1.77 9.52
CA GLU A 127 -10.26 1.28 8.14
C GLU A 127 -8.81 1.07 7.68
N ALA A 128 -7.90 1.93 8.13
CA ALA A 128 -6.49 1.85 7.78
C ALA A 128 -5.59 2.46 8.86
N VAL A 129 -4.34 2.01 8.90
CA VAL A 129 -3.29 2.51 9.80
C VAL A 129 -2.01 2.78 9.02
N ALA A 130 -1.25 3.79 9.42
CA ALA A 130 0.06 4.08 8.85
C ALA A 130 0.99 4.70 9.89
N PHE A 131 2.26 4.29 9.90
CA PHE A 131 3.28 4.99 10.67
C PHE A 131 3.82 6.21 9.93
N ALA A 132 4.14 7.26 10.68
CA ALA A 132 4.93 8.36 10.15
C ALA A 132 6.35 7.87 9.78
N PRO A 133 7.00 8.48 8.78
CA PRO A 133 8.34 8.06 8.33
C PRO A 133 9.42 8.25 9.40
N LYS A 134 9.15 9.06 10.42
CA LYS A 134 10.05 9.31 11.54
C LYS A 134 9.31 9.24 12.87
N GLY A 135 9.93 8.59 13.85
CA GLY A 135 9.36 8.38 15.19
C GLY A 135 8.23 7.34 15.19
N LEU A 136 7.59 7.17 16.34
CA LEU A 136 6.51 6.20 16.55
C LEU A 136 5.12 6.84 16.48
N ARG A 137 4.95 7.91 15.69
CA ARG A 137 3.63 8.49 15.43
C ARG A 137 2.87 7.61 14.45
N ILE A 138 1.61 7.31 14.75
CA ILE A 138 0.72 6.54 13.90
C ILE A 138 -0.52 7.36 13.53
N ALA A 139 -0.97 7.23 12.30
CA ALA A 139 -2.24 7.75 11.82
C ALA A 139 -3.23 6.60 11.65
N VAL A 140 -4.47 6.83 12.08
CA VAL A 140 -5.58 5.89 12.02
C VAL A 140 -6.70 6.52 11.20
N ALA A 141 -7.08 5.90 10.08
CA ALA A 141 -8.19 6.35 9.24
C ALA A 141 -9.51 5.77 9.76
N ARG A 142 -10.55 6.59 9.75
CA ARG A 142 -11.89 6.23 10.22
C ARG A 142 -12.96 7.04 9.48
N TYR A 143 -14.21 6.78 9.77
CA TYR A 143 -15.29 7.65 9.32
C TYR A 143 -15.16 9.05 9.93
N ASN A 144 -15.28 10.08 9.09
CA ASN A 144 -15.10 11.50 9.39
C ASN A 144 -13.67 11.92 9.78
N GLY A 145 -12.64 11.26 9.16
CA GLY A 145 -11.28 11.77 9.24
C GLY A 145 -10.23 10.77 9.69
N ALA A 146 -9.18 11.28 10.29
CA ALA A 146 -8.08 10.50 10.83
C ALA A 146 -7.72 10.98 12.24
N THR A 147 -7.08 10.10 13.01
CA THR A 147 -6.55 10.42 14.34
C THR A 147 -5.05 10.15 14.36
N LEU A 148 -4.25 11.09 14.83
CA LEU A 148 -2.82 10.90 15.07
C LEU A 148 -2.60 10.50 16.53
N HIS A 149 -1.91 9.37 16.72
CA HIS A 149 -1.50 8.88 18.04
C HIS A 149 0.02 8.88 18.21
N PHE A 150 0.45 8.94 19.47
CA PHE A 150 1.85 8.93 19.89
C PHE A 150 2.07 7.78 20.88
N PRO A 151 2.05 6.50 20.45
CA PRO A 151 1.95 5.35 21.34
C PRO A 151 3.14 5.15 22.28
N ALA A 152 4.28 5.78 22.00
CA ALA A 152 5.47 5.76 22.87
C ALA A 152 5.48 6.92 23.91
N ALA A 153 4.50 7.84 23.86
CA ALA A 153 4.46 9.00 24.75
C ALA A 153 3.06 9.15 25.39
N GLU A 154 3.01 9.79 26.55
CA GLU A 154 1.76 10.18 27.20
C GLU A 154 1.23 11.48 26.57
N GLY A 155 0.71 11.38 25.35
CA GLY A 155 0.15 12.50 24.62
C GLY A 155 -1.32 12.28 24.26
N LYS A 156 -2.10 13.37 24.21
CA LYS A 156 -3.45 13.29 23.67
C LYS A 156 -3.39 13.05 22.16
N PRO A 157 -4.29 12.24 21.59
CA PRO A 157 -4.41 12.09 20.15
C PRO A 157 -4.81 13.43 19.51
N VAL A 158 -4.40 13.63 18.26
CA VAL A 158 -4.78 14.78 17.45
C VAL A 158 -5.81 14.34 16.42
N GLU A 159 -6.99 14.93 16.48
CA GLU A 159 -8.06 14.65 15.54
C GLU A 159 -7.89 15.51 14.28
N LEU A 160 -7.97 14.86 13.12
CA LEU A 160 -7.93 15.46 11.79
C LEU A 160 -9.29 15.20 11.14
N GLU A 161 -10.21 16.15 11.31
CA GLU A 161 -11.59 15.97 10.90
C GLU A 161 -11.79 16.30 9.40
N TRP A 162 -12.54 15.45 8.73
CA TRP A 162 -13.07 15.65 7.38
C TRP A 162 -14.20 14.67 7.13
N ALA A 163 -15.36 15.16 6.70
CA ALA A 163 -16.55 14.34 6.50
C ALA A 163 -16.35 13.30 5.40
N GLY A 164 -16.80 12.07 5.64
CA GLY A 164 -16.76 10.94 4.72
C GLY A 164 -16.01 9.73 5.28
N ALA A 165 -15.99 8.65 4.52
CA ALA A 165 -15.34 7.40 4.88
C ALA A 165 -13.91 7.33 4.34
N HIS A 166 -12.92 7.39 5.22
CA HIS A 166 -11.50 7.31 4.87
C HIS A 166 -11.03 5.86 4.93
N THR A 167 -10.74 5.28 3.77
CA THR A 167 -10.49 3.83 3.60
C THR A 167 -9.02 3.46 3.43
N MET A 168 -8.16 4.41 3.10
CA MET A 168 -6.69 4.25 3.04
C MET A 168 -6.04 5.46 3.69
N ILE A 169 -4.80 5.29 4.15
CA ILE A 169 -4.04 6.37 4.78
C ILE A 169 -2.55 6.21 4.50
N THR A 170 -1.87 7.31 4.21
CA THR A 170 -0.43 7.33 3.97
C THR A 170 0.19 8.67 4.37
N PHE A 171 1.39 8.64 4.93
CA PHE A 171 2.20 9.84 5.10
C PHE A 171 3.03 10.11 3.85
N SER A 172 3.29 11.39 3.56
CA SER A 172 4.38 11.72 2.63
C SER A 172 5.73 11.26 3.20
N PRO A 173 6.71 10.89 2.35
CA PRO A 173 8.02 10.41 2.80
C PRO A 173 8.80 11.35 3.72
N ASP A 174 8.53 12.65 3.64
CA ASP A 174 9.08 13.67 4.53
C ASP A 174 8.28 13.87 5.83
N GLY A 175 7.07 13.27 5.91
CA GLY A 175 6.16 13.36 7.04
C GLY A 175 5.43 14.70 7.18
N GLN A 176 5.45 15.56 6.16
CA GLN A 176 4.78 16.86 6.18
C GLN A 176 3.28 16.75 5.89
N PHE A 177 2.87 15.76 5.12
CA PHE A 177 1.50 15.54 4.70
C PHE A 177 0.98 14.18 5.14
N LEU A 178 -0.30 14.14 5.45
CA LEU A 178 -1.09 12.92 5.59
C LEU A 178 -2.15 12.92 4.51
N VAL A 179 -2.29 11.83 3.77
CA VAL A 179 -3.27 11.69 2.69
C VAL A 179 -4.10 10.44 2.92
N THR A 180 -5.39 10.54 2.66
CA THR A 180 -6.36 9.43 2.71
C THR A 180 -7.07 9.27 1.38
N ALA A 181 -7.39 8.03 1.01
CA ALA A 181 -8.40 7.76 0.00
C ALA A 181 -9.76 7.61 0.66
N MET A 182 -10.79 8.10 -0.02
CA MET A 182 -12.15 8.13 0.50
C MET A 182 -13.08 7.23 -0.32
N GLN A 183 -14.12 6.73 0.32
CA GLN A 183 -15.19 5.98 -0.36
C GLN A 183 -15.90 6.82 -1.41
N GLU A 184 -15.91 8.14 -1.23
CA GLU A 184 -16.55 9.14 -2.08
C GLU A 184 -15.74 9.50 -3.34
N ASN A 185 -14.91 8.59 -3.84
CA ASN A 185 -14.10 8.76 -5.04
C ASN A 185 -13.23 10.04 -5.01
N ALA A 186 -12.55 10.27 -3.90
CA ALA A 186 -11.68 11.42 -3.72
C ALA A 186 -10.47 11.04 -2.86
N LEU A 187 -9.45 11.87 -2.93
CA LEU A 187 -8.40 11.92 -1.92
C LEU A 187 -8.58 13.17 -1.06
N HIS A 188 -8.31 13.03 0.21
CA HIS A 188 -8.21 14.15 1.14
C HIS A 188 -6.88 14.11 1.88
N GLY A 189 -6.31 15.25 2.18
CA GLY A 189 -5.06 15.32 2.92
C GLY A 189 -5.01 16.51 3.88
N TRP A 190 -4.05 16.44 4.78
CA TRP A 190 -3.73 17.49 5.74
C TRP A 190 -2.24 17.81 5.68
N LYS A 191 -1.92 19.09 5.65
CA LYS A 191 -0.58 19.58 5.93
C LYS A 191 -0.40 19.61 7.45
N LEU A 192 0.46 18.76 7.98
CA LEU A 192 0.48 18.46 9.41
C LEU A 192 1.02 19.59 10.31
N VAL A 193 1.74 20.57 9.73
CA VAL A 193 2.31 21.69 10.50
C VAL A 193 1.27 22.73 10.86
N ASP A 194 0.24 22.93 10.04
CA ASP A 194 -0.77 23.99 10.20
C ASP A 194 -2.21 23.50 10.05
N GLY A 195 -2.40 22.19 9.83
CA GLY A 195 -3.71 21.55 9.68
C GLY A 195 -4.45 21.91 8.40
N LYS A 196 -3.82 22.57 7.42
CA LYS A 196 -4.47 22.94 6.17
C LYS A 196 -4.92 21.72 5.39
N HIS A 197 -6.14 21.79 4.87
CA HIS A 197 -6.78 20.76 4.07
C HIS A 197 -6.29 20.77 2.63
N ILE A 198 -6.16 19.57 2.06
CA ILE A 198 -5.81 19.33 0.66
C ILE A 198 -6.92 18.48 0.06
N ARG A 199 -7.61 19.01 -0.97
CA ARG A 199 -8.66 18.27 -1.70
C ARG A 199 -8.13 17.88 -3.07
N MET A 200 -8.25 16.60 -3.39
CA MET A 200 -7.89 16.01 -4.66
C MET A 200 -9.09 15.19 -5.15
N SER A 201 -9.85 15.73 -6.10
CA SER A 201 -11.14 15.20 -6.57
C SER A 201 -11.17 15.05 -8.08
N GLY A 202 -12.27 14.52 -8.62
CA GLY A 202 -12.43 14.29 -10.05
C GLY A 202 -12.27 12.82 -10.46
N TYR A 203 -12.18 11.92 -9.51
CA TYR A 203 -12.08 10.49 -9.79
C TYR A 203 -13.44 9.90 -10.17
N PRO A 204 -13.53 9.18 -11.30
CA PRO A 204 -14.77 8.50 -11.70
C PRO A 204 -15.05 7.23 -10.88
N ALA A 205 -14.02 6.68 -10.21
CA ALA A 205 -14.16 5.49 -9.36
C ALA A 205 -13.35 5.62 -8.06
N LYS A 206 -13.59 4.68 -7.14
CA LYS A 206 -12.86 4.61 -5.87
C LYS A 206 -11.36 4.41 -6.11
N VAL A 207 -10.54 5.19 -5.40
CA VAL A 207 -9.09 4.99 -5.36
C VAL A 207 -8.77 3.76 -4.50
N LYS A 208 -8.10 2.77 -5.11
CA LYS A 208 -7.72 1.50 -4.47
C LYS A 208 -6.20 1.37 -4.25
N SER A 209 -5.41 2.27 -4.83
CA SER A 209 -3.94 2.20 -4.78
C SER A 209 -3.33 3.59 -4.74
N LEU A 210 -2.35 3.78 -3.87
CA LEU A 210 -1.57 4.99 -3.69
C LEU A 210 -0.08 4.63 -3.67
N SER A 211 0.75 5.41 -4.34
CA SER A 211 2.20 5.24 -4.31
C SER A 211 2.92 6.58 -4.32
N TRP A 212 3.80 6.80 -3.36
CA TRP A 212 4.67 7.97 -3.33
C TRP A 212 5.88 7.79 -4.23
N GLY A 213 6.18 8.81 -5.01
CA GLY A 213 7.40 8.86 -5.80
C GLY A 213 8.65 9.16 -4.96
N PRO A 214 9.85 9.01 -5.55
CA PRO A 214 11.10 9.30 -4.88
C PRO A 214 11.11 10.69 -4.25
N LYS A 215 11.61 10.79 -3.02
CA LYS A 215 11.69 12.05 -2.23
C LYS A 215 10.33 12.71 -1.95
N GLY A 216 9.20 12.01 -2.16
CA GLY A 216 7.86 12.53 -1.89
C GLY A 216 7.41 13.66 -2.82
N ARG A 217 8.00 13.80 -4.01
CA ARG A 217 7.66 14.88 -4.95
C ARG A 217 6.33 14.67 -5.66
N TRP A 218 5.89 13.42 -5.75
CA TRP A 218 4.70 12.98 -6.44
C TRP A 218 3.93 11.95 -5.63
N LEU A 219 2.60 11.97 -5.75
CA LEU A 219 1.73 10.91 -5.27
C LEU A 219 0.91 10.38 -6.45
N ALA A 220 1.15 9.14 -6.86
CA ALA A 220 0.32 8.45 -7.84
C ALA A 220 -0.88 7.78 -7.18
N SER A 221 -2.00 7.75 -7.89
CA SER A 221 -3.24 7.12 -7.46
C SER A 221 -3.96 6.42 -8.62
N SER A 222 -4.71 5.37 -8.31
CA SER A 222 -5.63 4.68 -9.21
C SER A 222 -7.02 5.34 -9.21
N GLY A 223 -8.03 4.70 -9.82
CA GLY A 223 -9.43 5.12 -9.77
C GLY A 223 -9.88 6.00 -10.94
N ALA A 224 -9.07 6.12 -11.99
CA ALA A 224 -9.38 6.82 -13.23
C ALA A 224 -8.89 6.00 -14.44
N PRO A 225 -9.24 6.35 -15.69
CA PRO A 225 -8.66 5.74 -16.90
C PRO A 225 -7.16 5.98 -17.08
N ALA A 226 -6.57 6.86 -16.27
CA ALA A 226 -5.15 7.16 -16.18
C ALA A 226 -4.66 7.02 -14.73
N ALA A 227 -3.37 6.82 -14.52
CA ALA A 227 -2.75 7.07 -13.21
C ALA A 227 -2.73 8.57 -12.95
N ILE A 228 -3.38 9.02 -11.89
CA ILE A 228 -3.43 10.43 -11.51
C ILE A 228 -2.25 10.73 -10.59
N VAL A 229 -1.34 11.60 -11.02
CA VAL A 229 -0.08 11.87 -10.31
C VAL A 229 -0.03 13.30 -9.81
N TRP A 230 -0.26 13.46 -8.51
CA TRP A 230 -0.36 14.75 -7.83
C TRP A 230 1.00 15.32 -7.46
N PRO A 231 1.30 16.62 -7.77
CA PRO A 231 2.57 17.25 -7.45
C PRO A 231 2.64 17.71 -5.98
N PHE A 232 3.53 17.10 -5.19
CA PHE A 232 3.83 17.49 -3.81
C PHE A 232 5.18 18.22 -3.65
N GLN A 233 5.66 18.89 -4.71
CA GLN A 233 6.97 19.52 -4.77
C GLN A 233 7.06 20.85 -4.01
N THR A 234 5.95 21.39 -3.54
CA THR A 234 5.91 22.67 -2.84
C THR A 234 5.45 22.52 -1.40
N LYS A 235 5.71 23.50 -0.58
CA LYS A 235 5.30 23.55 0.83
C LYS A 235 3.79 23.43 1.06
N ASP A 236 2.97 23.71 0.03
CA ASP A 236 1.51 23.63 0.10
C ASP A 236 0.97 22.41 -0.66
N GLY A 237 1.84 21.46 -1.03
CA GLY A 237 1.49 20.24 -1.75
C GLY A 237 0.89 20.53 -3.14
N PRO A 238 -0.17 19.79 -3.55
CA PRO A 238 -0.78 19.90 -4.87
C PRO A 238 -1.76 21.07 -5.02
N MET A 239 -1.96 21.89 -3.99
CA MET A 239 -2.97 22.96 -4.01
C MET A 239 -2.71 23.95 -5.14
N GLY A 240 -3.77 24.18 -5.97
CA GLY A 240 -3.70 25.08 -7.14
C GLY A 240 -2.91 24.54 -8.33
N LYS A 241 -2.58 23.25 -8.34
CA LYS A 241 -1.85 22.59 -9.43
C LYS A 241 -2.67 21.45 -10.01
N ALA A 242 -2.60 21.29 -11.33
CA ALA A 242 -3.16 20.14 -12.01
C ALA A 242 -2.28 18.89 -11.78
N PRO A 243 -2.87 17.69 -11.63
CA PRO A 243 -2.11 16.44 -11.65
C PRO A 243 -1.64 16.12 -13.08
N LEU A 244 -0.67 15.21 -13.20
CA LEU A 244 -0.40 14.52 -14.46
C LEU A 244 -1.37 13.36 -14.61
N GLU A 245 -1.78 13.08 -15.86
CA GLU A 245 -2.52 11.88 -16.24
C GLU A 245 -1.60 11.01 -17.10
N LEU A 246 -1.15 9.87 -16.53
CA LEU A 246 -0.20 8.97 -17.17
C LEU A 246 -0.86 7.66 -17.59
N GLY A 247 -0.52 7.14 -18.75
CA GLY A 247 -1.02 5.87 -19.24
C GLY A 247 -2.52 5.88 -19.51
N THR A 248 -3.06 6.95 -20.12
CA THR A 248 -4.51 7.09 -20.34
C THR A 248 -5.03 6.05 -21.31
N ARG A 249 -6.04 5.30 -20.89
CA ARG A 249 -6.78 4.33 -21.73
C ARG A 249 -8.27 4.59 -21.63
N GLY A 250 -8.95 4.58 -22.79
CA GLY A 250 -10.39 4.76 -22.86
C GLY A 250 -11.22 3.51 -22.51
N ASP A 251 -10.59 2.36 -22.46
CA ASP A 251 -11.22 1.03 -22.34
C ASP A 251 -10.97 0.32 -21.00
N ALA A 252 -10.07 0.84 -20.15
CA ALA A 252 -9.76 0.22 -18.87
C ALA A 252 -9.41 1.23 -17.79
N MET A 253 -9.84 0.93 -16.57
CA MET A 253 -9.51 1.71 -15.37
C MET A 253 -8.16 1.30 -14.80
N VAL A 254 -7.41 2.25 -14.27
CA VAL A 254 -6.22 1.98 -13.45
C VAL A 254 -6.67 1.47 -12.08
N THR A 255 -6.16 0.30 -11.69
CA THR A 255 -6.49 -0.38 -10.43
C THR A 255 -5.34 -0.38 -9.44
N ALA A 256 -4.09 -0.39 -9.94
CA ALA A 256 -2.88 -0.37 -9.11
C ALA A 256 -1.83 0.58 -9.69
N VAL A 257 -1.07 1.22 -8.80
CA VAL A 257 0.07 2.09 -9.15
C VAL A 257 1.26 1.78 -8.24
N SER A 258 2.48 1.82 -8.79
CA SER A 258 3.71 1.65 -8.03
C SER A 258 4.82 2.52 -8.60
N PHE A 259 5.31 3.49 -7.82
CA PHE A 259 6.47 4.28 -8.21
C PHE A 259 7.75 3.45 -8.17
N HIS A 260 8.59 3.68 -9.16
CA HIS A 260 9.96 3.19 -9.16
C HIS A 260 10.75 3.76 -7.96
N PRO A 261 11.61 2.97 -7.27
CA PRO A 261 12.25 3.39 -6.02
C PRO A 261 13.18 4.59 -6.14
N ALA A 262 13.77 4.81 -7.31
CA ALA A 262 14.77 5.86 -7.53
C ALA A 262 14.39 6.89 -8.60
N GLU A 263 13.54 6.53 -9.56
CA GLU A 263 13.17 7.36 -10.71
C GLU A 263 11.71 7.81 -10.66
N GLU A 264 11.39 8.93 -11.32
CA GLU A 264 10.01 9.42 -11.44
C GLU A 264 9.27 8.67 -12.57
N ILE A 265 9.20 7.34 -12.42
CA ILE A 265 8.51 6.40 -13.29
C ILE A 265 7.44 5.69 -12.47
N VAL A 266 6.23 5.59 -13.01
CA VAL A 266 5.09 4.90 -12.39
C VAL A 266 4.80 3.63 -13.17
N ALA A 267 4.78 2.47 -12.50
CA ALA A 267 4.12 1.28 -13.01
C ALA A 267 2.62 1.42 -12.81
N ILE A 268 1.84 1.17 -13.85
CA ILE A 268 0.41 1.41 -13.93
C ILE A 268 -0.27 0.09 -14.32
N GLY A 269 -1.05 -0.47 -13.40
CA GLY A 269 -1.80 -1.70 -13.60
C GLY A 269 -3.28 -1.41 -13.84
N TYR A 270 -3.86 -2.12 -14.80
CA TYR A 270 -5.23 -1.89 -15.27
C TYR A 270 -6.18 -3.03 -14.89
N ALA A 271 -7.47 -2.74 -15.04
CA ALA A 271 -8.56 -3.69 -14.78
C ALA A 271 -8.55 -4.92 -15.71
N ASP A 272 -7.91 -4.84 -16.87
CA ASP A 272 -7.74 -5.95 -17.82
C ASP A 272 -6.41 -6.71 -17.62
N GLY A 273 -5.67 -6.43 -16.55
CA GLY A 273 -4.40 -7.07 -16.23
C GLY A 273 -3.18 -6.53 -16.96
N MET A 274 -3.33 -5.53 -17.85
CA MET A 274 -2.19 -4.89 -18.50
C MET A 274 -1.35 -4.10 -17.50
N VAL A 275 -0.03 -4.01 -17.74
CA VAL A 275 0.87 -3.14 -16.97
C VAL A 275 1.72 -2.31 -17.92
N LEU A 276 1.69 -0.99 -17.72
CA LEU A 276 2.57 -0.02 -18.36
C LEU A 276 3.56 0.55 -17.35
N ALA A 277 4.67 1.10 -17.83
CA ALA A 277 5.47 2.07 -17.08
C ALA A 277 5.43 3.42 -17.81
N ALA A 278 5.23 4.50 -17.07
CA ALA A 278 5.19 5.85 -17.62
C ALA A 278 6.09 6.79 -16.84
N ARG A 279 6.83 7.65 -17.54
CA ARG A 279 7.75 8.64 -16.95
C ARG A 279 7.04 9.97 -16.74
N CYS A 280 7.18 10.56 -15.54
CA CYS A 280 6.52 11.84 -15.22
C CYS A 280 7.02 13.01 -16.07
N ALA A 281 8.31 13.03 -16.45
CA ALA A 281 8.92 14.18 -17.10
C ALA A 281 8.44 14.44 -18.54
N ASP A 282 8.24 13.38 -19.31
CA ASP A 282 7.91 13.44 -20.76
C ASP A 282 6.72 12.58 -21.16
N GLN A 283 6.08 11.92 -20.17
CA GLN A 283 4.93 11.04 -20.32
C GLN A 283 5.16 9.85 -21.27
N LYS A 284 6.43 9.51 -21.54
CA LYS A 284 6.75 8.33 -22.34
C LYS A 284 6.35 7.05 -21.64
N GLU A 285 5.73 6.16 -22.40
CA GLU A 285 5.16 4.90 -21.94
C GLU A 285 5.92 3.71 -22.51
N VAL A 286 6.04 2.65 -21.71
CA VAL A 286 6.58 1.36 -22.09
C VAL A 286 5.63 0.29 -21.63
N LEU A 287 5.26 -0.63 -22.55
CA LEU A 287 4.47 -1.81 -22.21
C LEU A 287 5.36 -2.80 -21.43
N LEU A 288 4.97 -3.09 -20.19
CA LEU A 288 5.65 -4.08 -19.34
C LEU A 288 4.98 -5.44 -19.44
N ARG A 289 3.65 -5.50 -19.45
CA ARG A 289 2.87 -6.74 -19.55
C ARG A 289 1.61 -6.48 -20.39
N ARG A 290 1.31 -7.38 -21.30
CA ARG A 290 0.04 -7.37 -22.04
C ARG A 290 -1.13 -7.71 -21.13
N SER A 291 -2.35 -7.38 -21.55
CA SER A 291 -3.58 -7.78 -20.87
C SER A 291 -3.61 -9.27 -20.57
N GLY A 292 -4.14 -9.63 -19.42
CA GLY A 292 -4.20 -11.00 -18.90
C GLY A 292 -5.48 -11.23 -18.11
N GLN A 293 -5.44 -12.15 -17.14
CA GLN A 293 -6.62 -12.46 -16.34
C GLN A 293 -6.69 -11.61 -15.07
N GLY A 294 -7.85 -10.96 -14.89
CA GLY A 294 -8.17 -10.20 -13.70
C GLY A 294 -7.48 -8.83 -13.62
N ALA A 295 -8.07 -7.95 -12.85
CA ALA A 295 -7.51 -6.63 -12.58
C ALA A 295 -6.19 -6.74 -11.80
N VAL A 296 -5.21 -5.90 -12.12
CA VAL A 296 -3.98 -5.81 -11.32
C VAL A 296 -4.34 -5.30 -9.93
N SER A 297 -4.10 -6.10 -8.91
CA SER A 297 -4.43 -5.79 -7.52
C SER A 297 -3.25 -5.24 -6.72
N SER A 298 -2.03 -5.70 -7.02
CA SER A 298 -0.82 -5.28 -6.30
C SER A 298 0.40 -5.30 -7.21
N MET A 299 1.30 -4.34 -7.02
CA MET A 299 2.59 -4.25 -7.69
C MET A 299 3.66 -3.71 -6.76
N ALA A 300 4.88 -4.22 -6.89
CA ALA A 300 6.04 -3.71 -6.17
C ALA A 300 7.32 -3.84 -7.01
N TRP A 301 8.08 -2.76 -7.10
CA TRP A 301 9.44 -2.79 -7.64
C TRP A 301 10.41 -3.46 -6.64
N ASP A 302 11.39 -4.16 -7.16
CA ASP A 302 12.54 -4.54 -6.34
C ASP A 302 13.35 -3.29 -5.93
N ARG A 303 14.25 -3.46 -4.98
CA ARG A 303 15.04 -2.33 -4.45
C ARG A 303 15.88 -1.61 -5.50
N GLN A 304 16.26 -2.30 -6.58
CA GLN A 304 17.08 -1.75 -7.66
C GLN A 304 16.23 -1.11 -8.77
N GLY A 305 14.91 -1.31 -8.76
CA GLY A 305 14.01 -0.84 -9.81
C GLY A 305 14.14 -1.59 -11.14
N ARG A 306 14.73 -2.80 -11.13
CA ARG A 306 14.96 -3.61 -12.33
C ARG A 306 13.88 -4.65 -12.57
N ARG A 307 13.19 -5.04 -11.51
CA ARG A 307 12.14 -6.05 -11.55
C ARG A 307 10.88 -5.54 -10.88
N LEU A 308 9.74 -5.80 -11.49
CA LEU A 308 8.42 -5.46 -10.95
C LEU A 308 7.68 -6.77 -10.66
N ALA A 309 7.36 -7.03 -9.40
CA ALA A 309 6.40 -8.05 -9.02
C ALA A 309 4.99 -7.51 -9.23
N PHE A 310 4.08 -8.33 -9.77
CA PHE A 310 2.67 -8.00 -9.93
C PHE A 310 1.78 -9.18 -9.53
N GLY A 311 0.58 -8.87 -9.10
CA GLY A 311 -0.48 -9.84 -8.86
C GLY A 311 -1.83 -9.28 -9.27
N THR A 312 -2.77 -10.15 -9.60
CA THR A 312 -4.11 -9.81 -10.05
C THR A 312 -5.20 -10.34 -9.12
N GLU A 313 -6.41 -9.82 -9.29
CA GLU A 313 -7.60 -10.31 -8.57
C GLU A 313 -7.94 -11.77 -8.94
N ALA A 314 -7.47 -12.28 -10.08
CA ALA A 314 -7.66 -13.66 -10.51
C ALA A 314 -6.52 -14.62 -10.10
N GLY A 315 -5.46 -14.11 -9.44
CA GLY A 315 -4.32 -14.91 -9.02
C GLY A 315 -3.20 -15.07 -10.07
N ASP A 316 -3.29 -14.36 -11.19
CA ASP A 316 -2.19 -14.29 -12.16
C ASP A 316 -1.09 -13.39 -11.57
N CYS A 317 -0.04 -14.02 -11.07
CA CYS A 317 1.09 -13.39 -10.40
C CYS A 317 2.36 -13.54 -11.21
N GLY A 318 3.34 -12.66 -11.00
CA GLY A 318 4.61 -12.82 -11.69
C GLY A 318 5.59 -11.69 -11.51
N VAL A 319 6.67 -11.77 -12.27
CA VAL A 319 7.75 -10.79 -12.28
C VAL A 319 8.02 -10.34 -13.71
N VAL A 320 8.06 -9.03 -13.90
CA VAL A 320 8.55 -8.37 -15.11
C VAL A 320 10.00 -7.95 -14.87
N ASP A 321 10.93 -8.44 -15.66
CA ASP A 321 12.33 -8.04 -15.64
C ASP A 321 12.61 -7.06 -16.79
N ILE A 322 13.11 -5.87 -16.45
CA ILE A 322 13.45 -4.79 -17.39
C ILE A 322 14.97 -4.56 -17.51
N SER A 323 15.79 -5.43 -16.92
CA SER A 323 17.26 -5.29 -16.92
C SER A 323 17.94 -5.69 -18.22
N GLY A 324 17.20 -6.21 -19.21
CA GLY A 324 17.71 -6.68 -20.52
C GLY A 324 17.75 -5.63 -21.61
#